data_6fee2868a3174c03f07396236e6b64f0
#
_entry.id   6fee2868a3174c03f07396236e6b64f0
#
_cell.length_a   1.000
_cell.length_b   1.000
_cell.length_c   1.000
_cell.angle_alpha   90.00
_cell.angle_beta   90.00
_cell.angle_gamma   90.00
#
_symmetry.space_group_name_H-M   'P 1'
#
loop_
_entity.id
_entity.type
_entity.pdbx_description
1 polymer ?
#
loop_
_entity_poly.entity_id
_entity_poly.type
_entity_poly.pdbx_seq_one_letter_code
_entity_poly.pdbx_strand_id
1 'polypeptide(L)'
;MSRAATEWRLPLRHLTLAAKAWGDPELPPLLALHGWLDNAGSFEGLAPLLETRHVIAIDLAGHGRSNWRNAAASDYWLDYLDDIDQVFHHFGWNSADLLGHSLGGTLASTYAAAFPERVERLVLIEALGPLTLPIEQTVPQLRKGIAERAAFAPSALRVFVDVEQAAQARMRANDLGHAAATTLVERGLVKVDTATVSGYRWSSDPRLLLPSLQRYSEE
;
A
#
# COMPACT_ATOMS: atom_id res chain seq x y z
N MET A 1 20.71 -12.13 -15.13
CA MET A 1 20.81 -12.44 -13.68
C MET A 1 19.86 -11.49 -12.97
N SER A 2 18.83 -12.03 -12.28
CA SER A 2 17.91 -11.20 -11.48
C SER A 2 18.71 -10.46 -10.41
N ARG A 3 18.79 -9.13 -10.49
CA ARG A 3 19.39 -8.34 -9.40
C ARG A 3 18.44 -8.42 -8.23
N ALA A 4 18.94 -8.79 -7.05
CA ALA A 4 18.19 -8.74 -5.81
C ALA A 4 17.66 -7.30 -5.60
N ALA A 5 16.45 -7.19 -5.02
CA ALA A 5 15.90 -5.88 -4.69
C ALA A 5 16.79 -5.14 -3.69
N THR A 6 16.87 -3.82 -3.82
CA THR A 6 17.43 -2.92 -2.81
C THR A 6 16.31 -2.31 -1.98
N GLU A 7 16.55 -2.16 -0.68
CA GLU A 7 15.61 -1.48 0.23
C GLU A 7 15.90 0.02 0.26
N TRP A 8 14.84 0.81 0.20
CA TRP A 8 14.92 2.27 0.20
C TRP A 8 14.04 2.86 1.29
N ARG A 9 14.43 4.05 1.75
CA ARG A 9 13.65 4.88 2.66
C ARG A 9 13.48 6.24 2.01
N LEU A 10 12.24 6.60 1.73
CA LEU A 10 11.85 7.82 1.01
C LEU A 10 11.27 8.82 2.02
N PRO A 11 12.06 9.79 2.50
CA PRO A 11 11.55 10.83 3.38
C PRO A 11 10.62 11.76 2.58
N LEU A 12 9.35 11.81 3.00
CA LEU A 12 8.35 12.73 2.49
C LEU A 12 8.10 13.85 3.52
N ARG A 13 7.24 14.83 3.20
CA ARG A 13 6.97 15.98 4.08
C ARG A 13 6.51 15.61 5.49
N HIS A 14 5.71 14.54 5.63
CA HIS A 14 5.07 14.21 6.90
C HIS A 14 5.33 12.79 7.38
N LEU A 15 5.96 11.96 6.57
CA LEU A 15 6.25 10.57 6.90
C LEU A 15 7.40 10.04 6.03
N THR A 16 7.87 8.85 6.32
CA THR A 16 8.85 8.15 5.49
C THR A 16 8.21 6.89 4.92
N LEU A 17 8.24 6.75 3.60
CA LEU A 17 7.86 5.51 2.95
C LEU A 17 9.05 4.55 2.87
N ALA A 18 8.77 3.26 2.95
CA ALA A 18 9.72 2.23 2.57
C ALA A 18 9.43 1.80 1.12
N ALA A 19 10.46 1.38 0.43
CA ALA A 19 10.33 0.90 -0.93
C ALA A 19 11.31 -0.24 -1.22
N LYS A 20 11.02 -1.01 -2.25
CA LYS A 20 11.94 -1.96 -2.88
C LYS A 20 12.21 -1.47 -4.29
N ALA A 21 13.47 -1.58 -4.72
CA ALA A 21 13.89 -1.18 -6.06
C ALA A 21 14.57 -2.32 -6.79
N TRP A 22 14.29 -2.45 -8.09
CA TRP A 22 14.89 -3.40 -9.02
C TRP A 22 15.30 -2.68 -10.30
N GLY A 23 16.28 -3.21 -10.97
CA GLY A 23 16.79 -2.67 -12.24
C GLY A 23 17.89 -1.62 -12.04
N ASP A 24 18.33 -1.05 -13.14
CA ASP A 24 19.34 0.00 -13.17
C ASP A 24 18.66 1.37 -12.98
N PRO A 25 19.16 2.24 -12.10
CA PRO A 25 18.59 3.57 -11.88
C PRO A 25 18.56 4.47 -13.14
N GLU A 26 19.40 4.19 -14.13
CA GLU A 26 19.42 4.93 -15.41
C GLU A 26 18.30 4.51 -16.38
N LEU A 27 17.58 3.40 -16.10
CA LEU A 27 16.46 2.97 -16.91
C LEU A 27 15.21 3.82 -16.63
N PRO A 28 14.27 3.89 -17.59
CA PRO A 28 13.01 4.59 -17.39
C PRO A 28 12.29 4.12 -16.11
N PRO A 29 11.83 5.07 -15.26
CA PRO A 29 11.24 4.75 -13.97
C PRO A 29 9.85 4.12 -14.11
N LEU A 30 9.56 3.16 -13.24
CA LEU A 30 8.23 2.60 -13.03
C LEU A 30 7.91 2.59 -11.54
N LEU A 31 6.88 3.31 -11.14
CA LEU A 31 6.36 3.29 -9.78
C LEU A 31 5.26 2.23 -9.66
N ALA A 32 5.45 1.28 -8.74
CA ALA A 32 4.51 0.19 -8.47
C ALA A 32 3.78 0.38 -7.14
N LEU A 33 2.45 0.29 -7.17
CA LEU A 33 1.53 0.56 -6.06
C LEU A 33 0.72 -0.69 -5.74
N HIS A 34 0.86 -1.21 -4.53
CA HIS A 34 0.23 -2.45 -4.06
C HIS A 34 -1.23 -2.29 -3.63
N GLY A 35 -1.92 -3.42 -3.42
CA GLY A 35 -3.29 -3.49 -2.92
C GLY A 35 -3.43 -3.17 -1.42
N TRP A 36 -4.69 -2.99 -0.98
CA TRP A 36 -5.01 -2.73 0.42
C TRP A 36 -4.54 -3.87 1.33
N LEU A 37 -3.85 -3.52 2.42
CA LEU A 37 -3.21 -4.42 3.38
C LEU A 37 -2.10 -5.32 2.79
N ASP A 38 -1.63 -5.04 1.58
CA ASP A 38 -0.43 -5.63 0.99
C ASP A 38 0.82 -4.79 1.31
N ASN A 39 1.86 -4.94 0.53
CA ASN A 39 3.10 -4.18 0.62
C ASN A 39 3.92 -4.35 -0.67
N ALA A 40 5.08 -3.73 -0.78
CA ALA A 40 5.97 -3.81 -1.94
C ALA A 40 6.37 -5.24 -2.32
N GLY A 41 6.25 -6.21 -1.42
CA GLY A 41 6.44 -7.63 -1.70
C GLY A 41 5.49 -8.21 -2.76
N SER A 42 4.34 -7.56 -3.01
CA SER A 42 3.43 -7.93 -4.11
C SER A 42 4.11 -7.98 -5.47
N PHE A 43 5.19 -7.23 -5.65
CA PHE A 43 5.91 -7.13 -6.92
C PHE A 43 7.19 -7.96 -6.99
N GLU A 44 7.50 -8.76 -5.94
CA GLU A 44 8.74 -9.54 -5.86
C GLU A 44 8.92 -10.51 -7.03
N GLY A 45 7.83 -11.12 -7.49
CA GLY A 45 7.85 -12.04 -8.64
C GLY A 45 7.82 -11.34 -9.99
N LEU A 46 7.22 -10.14 -10.08
CA LEU A 46 7.02 -9.42 -11.34
C LEU A 46 8.17 -8.46 -11.66
N ALA A 47 8.61 -7.68 -10.68
CA ALA A 47 9.57 -6.59 -10.91
C ALA A 47 10.89 -7.06 -11.54
N PRO A 48 11.48 -8.21 -11.15
CA PRO A 48 12.69 -8.73 -11.79
C PRO A 48 12.54 -9.08 -13.27
N LEU A 49 11.30 -9.27 -13.76
CA LEU A 49 11.02 -9.58 -15.17
C LEU A 49 10.91 -8.33 -16.04
N LEU A 50 10.81 -7.15 -15.42
CA LEU A 50 10.71 -5.86 -16.11
C LEU A 50 12.10 -5.26 -16.37
N GLU A 51 12.96 -6.01 -17.09
CA GLU A 51 14.38 -5.73 -17.27
C GLU A 51 14.70 -4.38 -17.94
N THR A 52 13.71 -3.76 -18.60
CA THR A 52 13.85 -2.45 -19.28
C THR A 52 13.40 -1.29 -18.41
N ARG A 53 13.16 -1.50 -17.12
CA ARG A 53 12.65 -0.51 -16.18
C ARG A 53 13.46 -0.49 -14.88
N HIS A 54 13.59 0.72 -14.31
CA HIS A 54 13.90 0.90 -12.90
C HIS A 54 12.60 0.86 -12.12
N VAL A 55 12.28 -0.30 -11.51
CA VAL A 55 11.03 -0.51 -10.77
C VAL A 55 11.21 -0.08 -9.33
N ILE A 56 10.38 0.86 -8.88
CA ILE A 56 10.27 1.26 -7.46
C ILE A 56 8.89 0.86 -6.96
N ALA A 57 8.82 -0.14 -6.09
CA ALA A 57 7.58 -0.52 -5.40
C ALA A 57 7.57 0.07 -3.99
N ILE A 58 6.67 0.99 -3.71
CA ILE A 58 6.53 1.60 -2.37
C ILE A 58 5.60 0.77 -1.48
N ASP A 59 5.89 0.73 -0.19
CA ASP A 59 4.85 0.45 0.80
C ASP A 59 4.05 1.72 0.99
N LEU A 60 2.76 1.71 0.71
CA LEU A 60 1.87 2.84 0.97
C LEU A 60 1.90 3.21 2.46
N ALA A 61 1.63 4.47 2.80
CA ALA A 61 1.57 4.90 4.20
C ALA A 61 0.68 3.97 5.04
N GLY A 62 1.14 3.60 6.23
CA GLY A 62 0.43 2.66 7.09
C GLY A 62 0.58 1.18 6.71
N HIS A 63 1.29 0.84 5.63
CA HIS A 63 1.49 -0.53 5.17
C HIS A 63 2.96 -0.95 5.23
N GLY A 64 3.20 -2.25 5.23
CA GLY A 64 4.54 -2.84 5.15
C GLY A 64 5.51 -2.25 6.16
N ARG A 65 6.58 -1.63 5.69
CA ARG A 65 7.63 -0.99 6.47
C ARG A 65 7.56 0.55 6.44
N SER A 66 6.52 1.12 5.83
CA SER A 66 6.28 2.57 5.83
C SER A 66 5.78 3.08 7.17
N ASN A 67 6.00 4.36 7.44
CA ASN A 67 5.44 4.98 8.63
C ASN A 67 3.91 5.00 8.58
N TRP A 68 3.31 4.97 9.74
CA TRP A 68 1.90 5.29 9.92
C TRP A 68 1.71 6.80 9.87
N ARG A 69 0.55 7.24 9.43
CA ARG A 69 0.17 8.65 9.55
C ARG A 69 0.00 9.02 11.03
N ASN A 70 0.14 10.31 11.34
CA ASN A 70 -0.07 10.81 12.70
C ASN A 70 -1.42 10.31 13.25
N ALA A 71 -1.47 9.96 14.54
CA ALA A 71 -2.67 9.44 15.19
C ALA A 71 -3.86 10.43 15.14
N ALA A 72 -3.60 11.73 15.05
CA ALA A 72 -4.62 12.78 14.90
C ALA A 72 -5.10 12.96 13.45
N ALA A 73 -4.40 12.39 12.46
CA ALA A 73 -4.81 12.45 11.07
C ALA A 73 -5.84 11.36 10.76
N SER A 74 -6.79 11.69 9.91
CA SER A 74 -7.66 10.69 9.28
C SER A 74 -6.93 10.07 8.10
N ASP A 75 -6.96 8.74 7.96
CA ASP A 75 -6.41 8.07 6.79
C ASP A 75 -7.43 8.18 5.65
N TYR A 76 -7.30 9.21 4.84
CA TYR A 76 -8.04 9.35 3.60
C TYR A 76 -7.25 8.72 2.46
N TRP A 77 -7.92 7.96 1.62
CA TRP A 77 -7.27 7.37 0.46
C TRP A 77 -6.71 8.43 -0.52
N LEU A 78 -7.27 9.63 -0.53
CA LEU A 78 -6.78 10.78 -1.31
C LEU A 78 -5.39 11.25 -0.87
N ASP A 79 -5.04 11.09 0.41
CA ASP A 79 -3.72 11.48 0.91
C ASP A 79 -2.60 10.67 0.27
N TYR A 80 -2.89 9.46 -0.24
CA TYR A 80 -1.93 8.68 -1.01
C TYR A 80 -1.56 9.31 -2.35
N LEU A 81 -2.45 10.12 -2.94
CA LEU A 81 -2.15 10.85 -4.18
C LEU A 81 -1.07 11.91 -3.95
N ASP A 82 -1.12 12.62 -2.81
CA ASP A 82 -0.05 13.54 -2.40
C ASP A 82 1.25 12.78 -2.10
N ASP A 83 1.19 11.61 -1.45
CA ASP A 83 2.37 10.78 -1.24
C ASP A 83 3.01 10.37 -2.59
N ILE A 84 2.22 9.97 -3.58
CA ILE A 84 2.69 9.62 -4.92
C ILE A 84 3.38 10.83 -5.56
N ASP A 85 2.77 12.01 -5.52
CA ASP A 85 3.35 13.23 -6.07
C ASP A 85 4.69 13.58 -5.39
N GLN A 86 4.78 13.41 -4.07
CA GLN A 86 6.02 13.60 -3.33
C GLN A 86 7.09 12.57 -3.70
N VAL A 87 6.72 11.33 -4.08
CA VAL A 87 7.69 10.34 -4.60
C VAL A 87 8.27 10.81 -5.94
N PHE A 88 7.45 11.35 -6.85
CA PHE A 88 7.94 11.96 -8.09
C PHE A 88 8.93 13.09 -7.81
N HIS A 89 8.59 13.98 -6.89
CA HIS A 89 9.50 15.05 -6.48
C HIS A 89 10.78 14.55 -5.82
N HIS A 90 10.70 13.52 -4.98
CA HIS A 90 11.87 12.92 -4.32
C HIS A 90 12.92 12.41 -5.31
N PHE A 91 12.46 11.77 -6.40
CA PHE A 91 13.33 11.25 -7.44
C PHE A 91 13.65 12.26 -8.55
N GLY A 92 13.02 13.43 -8.55
CA GLY A 92 13.15 14.42 -9.62
C GLY A 92 12.55 13.96 -10.95
N TRP A 93 11.56 13.05 -10.92
CA TRP A 93 10.90 12.56 -12.11
C TRP A 93 9.94 13.59 -12.67
N ASN A 94 10.09 13.93 -13.96
CA ASN A 94 9.06 14.68 -14.68
C ASN A 94 7.86 13.79 -15.02
N SER A 95 8.15 12.54 -15.44
CA SER A 95 7.15 11.52 -15.72
C SER A 95 7.68 10.12 -15.37
N ALA A 96 6.80 9.13 -15.20
CA ALA A 96 7.12 7.73 -14.97
C ALA A 96 6.00 6.81 -15.48
N ASP A 97 6.32 5.53 -15.68
CA ASP A 97 5.30 4.49 -15.81
C ASP A 97 4.65 4.23 -14.43
N LEU A 98 3.34 3.99 -14.38
CA LEU A 98 2.63 3.56 -13.18
C LEU A 98 2.09 2.14 -13.34
N LEU A 99 2.31 1.32 -12.31
CA LEU A 99 1.73 -0.01 -12.18
C LEU A 99 0.95 -0.06 -10.87
N GLY A 100 -0.36 -0.31 -10.93
CA GLY A 100 -1.20 -0.38 -9.73
C GLY A 100 -1.99 -1.68 -9.65
N HIS A 101 -2.01 -2.30 -8.46
CA HIS A 101 -2.85 -3.46 -8.16
C HIS A 101 -3.94 -3.07 -7.16
N SER A 102 -5.20 -3.41 -7.44
CA SER A 102 -6.34 -3.17 -6.56
C SER A 102 -6.38 -1.70 -6.05
N LEU A 103 -6.22 -1.42 -4.75
CA LEU A 103 -6.10 -0.05 -4.22
C LEU A 103 -5.05 0.77 -4.98
N GLY A 104 -3.87 0.18 -5.24
CA GLY A 104 -2.82 0.83 -6.03
C GLY A 104 -3.26 1.15 -7.46
N GLY A 105 -4.13 0.32 -8.06
CA GLY A 105 -4.73 0.60 -9.37
C GLY A 105 -5.71 1.78 -9.33
N THR A 106 -6.53 1.86 -8.28
CA THR A 106 -7.39 3.01 -8.00
C THR A 106 -6.57 4.30 -7.87
N LEU A 107 -5.49 4.26 -7.10
CA LEU A 107 -4.60 5.40 -6.90
C LEU A 107 -3.89 5.80 -8.20
N ALA A 108 -3.30 4.83 -8.91
CA ALA A 108 -2.58 5.07 -10.16
C ALA A 108 -3.48 5.69 -11.24
N SER A 109 -4.70 5.16 -11.42
CA SER A 109 -5.66 5.69 -12.39
C SER A 109 -6.15 7.10 -12.02
N THR A 110 -6.39 7.35 -10.73
CA THR A 110 -6.81 8.68 -10.26
C THR A 110 -5.68 9.69 -10.39
N TYR A 111 -4.44 9.31 -10.05
CA TYR A 111 -3.28 10.16 -10.23
C TYR A 111 -3.03 10.48 -11.72
N ALA A 112 -3.11 9.48 -12.60
CA ALA A 112 -2.97 9.67 -14.04
C ALA A 112 -4.05 10.60 -14.64
N ALA A 113 -5.27 10.55 -14.11
CA ALA A 113 -6.34 11.46 -14.52
C ALA A 113 -6.08 12.91 -14.05
N ALA A 114 -5.49 13.09 -12.87
CA ALA A 114 -5.17 14.40 -12.31
C ALA A 114 -3.91 15.03 -12.93
N PHE A 115 -2.92 14.21 -13.29
CA PHE A 115 -1.61 14.64 -13.80
C PHE A 115 -1.22 13.80 -15.04
N PRO A 116 -1.96 13.91 -16.16
CA PRO A 116 -1.72 13.09 -17.34
C PRO A 116 -0.33 13.31 -17.95
N GLU A 117 0.26 14.48 -17.77
CA GLU A 117 1.60 14.82 -18.23
C GLU A 117 2.73 14.10 -17.46
N ARG A 118 2.40 13.55 -16.28
CA ARG A 118 3.36 12.82 -15.43
C ARG A 118 3.36 11.31 -15.65
N VAL A 119 2.40 10.77 -16.39
CA VAL A 119 2.22 9.31 -16.55
C VAL A 119 2.45 8.91 -17.99
N GLU A 120 3.59 8.27 -18.27
CA GLU A 120 3.95 7.79 -19.60
C GLU A 120 3.09 6.58 -20.02
N ARG A 121 2.93 5.63 -19.10
CA ARG A 121 2.16 4.41 -19.29
C ARG A 121 1.47 4.05 -17.98
N LEU A 122 0.26 3.55 -18.10
CA LEU A 122 -0.55 3.11 -16.97
C LEU A 122 -0.90 1.63 -17.14
N VAL A 123 -0.50 0.81 -16.18
CA VAL A 123 -0.87 -0.61 -16.11
C VAL A 123 -1.67 -0.85 -14.83
N LEU A 124 -2.85 -1.40 -14.99
CA LEU A 124 -3.79 -1.63 -13.90
C LEU A 124 -4.11 -3.12 -13.78
N ILE A 125 -4.03 -3.65 -12.56
CA ILE A 125 -4.37 -5.02 -12.21
C ILE A 125 -5.54 -4.97 -11.24
N GLU A 126 -6.70 -5.50 -11.67
CA GLU A 126 -7.94 -5.65 -10.89
C GLU A 126 -8.55 -4.35 -10.34
N ALA A 127 -8.26 -3.18 -10.90
CA ALA A 127 -8.96 -1.95 -10.52
C ALA A 127 -8.84 -0.87 -11.57
N LEU A 128 -9.90 -0.09 -11.75
CA LEU A 128 -9.94 1.09 -12.60
C LEU A 128 -10.81 2.17 -11.93
N GLY A 129 -10.26 3.36 -11.74
CA GLY A 129 -10.97 4.51 -11.20
C GLY A 129 -11.16 4.46 -9.68
N PRO A 130 -11.73 5.52 -9.12
CA PRO A 130 -11.99 5.62 -7.69
C PRO A 130 -13.10 4.64 -7.27
N LEU A 131 -13.07 4.20 -6.02
CA LEU A 131 -14.16 3.43 -5.45
C LEU A 131 -15.38 4.35 -5.25
N THR A 132 -16.48 4.01 -5.89
CA THR A 132 -17.73 4.76 -5.85
C THR A 132 -18.77 4.13 -4.92
N LEU A 133 -19.78 4.90 -4.57
CA LEU A 133 -20.99 4.47 -3.88
C LEU A 133 -22.19 5.16 -4.53
N PRO A 134 -23.39 4.51 -4.57
CA PRO A 134 -24.62 5.19 -4.87
C PRO A 134 -24.82 6.39 -3.94
N ILE A 135 -25.31 7.52 -4.46
CA ILE A 135 -25.38 8.80 -3.73
C ILE A 135 -26.17 8.69 -2.42
N GLU A 136 -27.23 7.87 -2.40
CA GLU A 136 -28.04 7.61 -1.23
C GLU A 136 -27.30 6.87 -0.11
N GLN A 137 -26.18 6.21 -0.41
CA GLN A 137 -25.34 5.52 0.56
C GLN A 137 -24.26 6.41 1.19
N THR A 138 -24.04 7.62 0.67
CA THR A 138 -22.99 8.53 1.13
C THR A 138 -23.16 8.90 2.61
N VAL A 139 -24.37 9.31 3.02
CA VAL A 139 -24.65 9.69 4.41
C VAL A 139 -24.64 8.47 5.35
N PRO A 140 -25.27 7.33 5.03
CA PRO A 140 -25.12 6.10 5.81
C PRO A 140 -23.66 5.65 6.00
N GLN A 141 -22.84 5.71 4.94
CA GLN A 141 -21.41 5.36 4.99
C GLN A 141 -20.64 6.30 5.94
N LEU A 142 -20.87 7.60 5.83
CA LEU A 142 -20.26 8.59 6.72
C LEU A 142 -20.62 8.34 8.19
N ARG A 143 -21.90 8.11 8.49
CA ARG A 143 -22.38 7.78 9.84
C ARG A 143 -21.70 6.52 10.39
N LYS A 144 -21.65 5.44 9.57
CA LYS A 144 -20.98 4.19 9.91
C LYS A 144 -19.52 4.43 10.25
N GLY A 145 -18.79 5.12 9.37
CA GLY A 145 -17.37 5.38 9.55
C GLY A 145 -17.07 6.21 10.80
N ILE A 146 -17.89 7.22 11.14
CA ILE A 146 -17.74 8.01 12.37
C ILE A 146 -17.99 7.14 13.60
N ALA A 147 -19.05 6.33 13.60
CA ALA A 147 -19.40 5.46 14.73
C ALA A 147 -18.29 4.40 14.99
N GLU A 148 -17.78 3.77 13.94
CA GLU A 148 -16.71 2.77 14.07
C GLU A 148 -15.39 3.40 14.54
N ARG A 149 -15.05 4.61 14.08
CA ARG A 149 -13.88 5.36 14.58
C ARG A 149 -14.00 5.69 16.05
N ALA A 150 -15.18 6.13 16.51
CA ALA A 150 -15.44 6.42 17.93
C ALA A 150 -15.33 5.18 18.82
N ALA A 151 -15.69 4.02 18.29
CA ALA A 151 -15.63 2.73 19.00
C ALA A 151 -14.27 2.02 18.86
N PHE A 152 -13.36 2.55 18.05
CA PHE A 152 -12.10 1.89 17.72
C PHE A 152 -11.18 1.79 18.93
N ALA A 153 -10.79 0.57 19.27
CA ALA A 153 -9.83 0.27 20.33
C ALA A 153 -8.70 -0.62 19.76
N PRO A 154 -7.48 -0.10 19.60
CA PRO A 154 -6.36 -0.83 19.00
C PRO A 154 -5.79 -1.95 19.87
N SER A 155 -6.35 -2.19 21.05
CA SER A 155 -5.78 -3.05 22.10
C SER A 155 -5.84 -4.56 21.83
N ALA A 156 -6.53 -5.03 20.78
CA ALA A 156 -6.74 -6.45 20.51
C ALA A 156 -6.08 -6.92 19.19
N LEU A 157 -4.88 -6.41 18.88
CA LEU A 157 -4.17 -6.86 17.68
C LEU A 157 -3.73 -8.32 17.86
N ARG A 158 -4.08 -9.15 16.88
CA ARG A 158 -3.68 -10.56 16.85
C ARG A 158 -2.16 -10.68 16.83
N VAL A 159 -1.63 -11.52 17.73
CA VAL A 159 -0.23 -11.95 17.72
C VAL A 159 -0.15 -13.36 17.18
N PHE A 160 0.78 -13.58 16.25
CA PHE A 160 1.11 -14.87 15.67
C PHE A 160 2.34 -15.43 16.37
N VAL A 161 2.37 -16.74 16.57
CA VAL A 161 3.52 -17.40 17.20
C VAL A 161 4.75 -17.32 16.28
N ASP A 162 4.52 -17.47 14.98
CA ASP A 162 5.56 -17.48 13.95
C ASP A 162 5.05 -16.92 12.61
N VAL A 163 5.95 -16.80 11.66
CA VAL A 163 5.68 -16.33 10.30
C VAL A 163 4.74 -17.28 9.56
N GLU A 164 4.86 -18.58 9.77
CA GLU A 164 4.04 -19.60 9.10
C GLU A 164 2.56 -19.45 9.49
N GLN A 165 2.26 -19.25 10.78
CA GLN A 165 0.89 -19.02 11.24
C GLN A 165 0.27 -17.75 10.60
N ALA A 166 1.09 -16.72 10.41
CA ALA A 166 0.64 -15.50 9.73
C ALA A 166 0.41 -15.75 8.23
N ALA A 167 1.30 -16.51 7.56
CA ALA A 167 1.15 -16.89 6.15
C ALA A 167 -0.14 -17.68 5.92
N GLN A 168 -0.42 -18.66 6.77
CA GLN A 168 -1.67 -19.43 6.71
C GLN A 168 -2.91 -18.55 6.93
N ALA A 169 -2.83 -17.56 7.82
CA ALA A 169 -3.92 -16.60 8.01
C ALA A 169 -4.14 -15.76 6.76
N ARG A 170 -3.06 -15.33 6.10
CA ARG A 170 -3.11 -14.55 4.85
C ARG A 170 -3.67 -15.37 3.69
N MET A 171 -3.26 -16.63 3.53
CA MET A 171 -3.78 -17.54 2.53
C MET A 171 -5.30 -17.71 2.64
N ARG A 172 -5.79 -17.92 3.87
CA ARG A 172 -7.24 -18.07 4.11
C ARG A 172 -8.05 -16.81 3.80
N ALA A 173 -7.44 -15.63 3.98
CA ALA A 173 -8.13 -14.37 3.76
C ALA A 173 -8.23 -13.98 2.27
N ASN A 174 -7.26 -14.38 1.44
CA ASN A 174 -7.09 -13.84 0.09
C ASN A 174 -6.89 -14.89 -1.01
N ASP A 175 -7.10 -16.17 -0.72
CA ASP A 175 -6.89 -17.28 -1.67
C ASP A 175 -5.51 -17.25 -2.35
N LEU A 176 -4.47 -17.00 -1.56
CA LEU A 176 -3.08 -16.93 -2.03
C LEU A 176 -2.40 -18.28 -1.91
N GLY A 177 -1.50 -18.57 -2.87
CA GLY A 177 -0.53 -19.67 -2.72
C GLY A 177 0.48 -19.35 -1.61
N HIS A 178 1.04 -20.42 -0.99
CA HIS A 178 1.94 -20.30 0.16
C HIS A 178 3.14 -19.38 -0.09
N ALA A 179 3.81 -19.50 -1.24
CA ALA A 179 4.97 -18.67 -1.57
C ALA A 179 4.63 -17.17 -1.62
N ALA A 180 3.50 -16.80 -2.26
CA ALA A 180 3.06 -15.42 -2.32
C ALA A 180 2.67 -14.89 -0.93
N ALA A 181 1.95 -15.69 -0.13
CA ALA A 181 1.59 -15.32 1.23
C ALA A 181 2.83 -15.09 2.10
N THR A 182 3.83 -15.97 2.03
CA THR A 182 5.09 -15.85 2.77
C THR A 182 5.83 -14.56 2.41
N THR A 183 5.97 -14.25 1.11
CA THR A 183 6.62 -13.03 0.64
C THR A 183 5.96 -11.75 1.20
N LEU A 184 4.63 -11.69 1.20
CA LEU A 184 3.89 -10.56 1.78
C LEU A 184 4.06 -10.48 3.29
N VAL A 185 4.01 -11.62 3.96
CA VAL A 185 4.06 -11.71 5.42
C VAL A 185 5.43 -11.34 5.96
N GLU A 186 6.52 -11.78 5.35
CA GLU A 186 7.89 -11.43 5.77
C GLU A 186 8.16 -9.93 5.77
N ARG A 187 7.51 -9.17 4.86
CA ARG A 187 7.58 -7.70 4.83
C ARG A 187 6.52 -7.05 5.71
N GLY A 188 5.40 -7.71 5.93
CA GLY A 188 4.22 -7.19 6.63
C GLY A 188 4.16 -7.50 8.12
N LEU A 189 5.17 -8.12 8.72
CA LEU A 189 5.23 -8.43 10.15
C LEU A 189 6.27 -7.61 10.90
N VAL A 190 5.96 -7.33 12.15
CA VAL A 190 6.91 -6.83 13.16
C VAL A 190 6.96 -7.79 14.34
N LYS A 191 8.15 -8.02 14.85
CA LYS A 191 8.34 -8.80 16.08
C LYS A 191 7.78 -8.04 17.28
N VAL A 192 7.08 -8.74 18.14
CA VAL A 192 6.60 -8.26 19.43
C VAL A 192 7.29 -9.10 20.50
N ASP A 193 7.92 -8.45 21.45
CA ASP A 193 8.56 -9.12 22.58
C ASP A 193 8.38 -8.25 23.81
N THR A 194 7.41 -8.61 24.63
CA THR A 194 7.07 -7.92 25.88
C THR A 194 7.14 -8.92 27.05
N ALA A 195 7.03 -8.45 28.26
CA ALA A 195 7.05 -9.32 29.45
C ALA A 195 5.94 -10.42 29.44
N THR A 196 4.86 -10.21 28.67
CA THR A 196 3.69 -11.09 28.67
C THR A 196 3.37 -11.72 27.30
N VAL A 197 3.92 -11.17 26.18
CA VAL A 197 3.61 -11.60 24.84
C VAL A 197 4.88 -11.59 23.98
N SER A 198 5.18 -12.72 23.33
CA SER A 198 6.24 -12.85 22.35
C SER A 198 5.67 -13.45 21.06
N GLY A 199 6.08 -12.93 19.90
CA GLY A 199 5.63 -13.39 18.59
C GLY A 199 5.69 -12.29 17.53
N TYR A 200 4.70 -12.28 16.64
CA TYR A 200 4.64 -11.37 15.49
C TYR A 200 3.25 -10.75 15.37
N ARG A 201 3.18 -9.51 14.95
CA ARG A 201 1.93 -8.84 14.57
C ARG A 201 2.06 -8.20 13.21
N TRP A 202 0.93 -7.90 12.57
CA TRP A 202 0.93 -7.09 11.36
C TRP A 202 1.57 -5.72 11.63
N SER A 203 2.42 -5.28 10.70
CA SER A 203 3.03 -3.94 10.72
C SER A 203 2.05 -2.87 10.25
N SER A 204 1.00 -3.25 9.52
CA SER A 204 0.00 -2.32 9.00
C SER A 204 -0.73 -1.59 10.13
N ASP A 205 -1.07 -0.33 9.86
CA ASP A 205 -1.87 0.48 10.77
C ASP A 205 -3.27 -0.12 10.92
N PRO A 206 -3.70 -0.48 12.13
CA PRO A 206 -5.02 -1.08 12.32
C PRO A 206 -6.18 -0.13 11.96
N ARG A 207 -5.94 1.18 11.87
CA ARG A 207 -6.93 2.18 11.42
C ARG A 207 -7.30 2.00 9.95
N LEU A 208 -6.46 1.34 9.15
CA LEU A 208 -6.77 0.99 7.76
C LEU A 208 -7.99 0.07 7.63
N LEU A 209 -8.35 -0.66 8.69
CA LEU A 209 -9.54 -1.51 8.72
C LEU A 209 -10.84 -0.73 8.93
N LEU A 210 -10.75 0.55 9.29
CA LEU A 210 -11.92 1.40 9.48
C LEU A 210 -12.54 1.79 8.14
N PRO A 211 -13.86 1.89 8.05
CA PRO A 211 -14.54 2.33 6.85
C PRO A 211 -14.07 3.74 6.44
N SER A 212 -13.84 3.93 5.14
CA SER A 212 -13.58 5.26 4.60
C SER A 212 -14.76 6.19 4.89
N LEU A 213 -14.47 7.40 5.35
CA LEU A 213 -15.49 8.44 5.55
C LEU A 213 -15.94 9.06 4.23
N GLN A 214 -15.12 8.96 3.20
CA GLN A 214 -15.35 9.57 1.90
C GLN A 214 -15.32 8.50 0.80
N ARG A 215 -16.33 8.55 -0.04
CA ARG A 215 -16.43 7.81 -1.29
C ARG A 215 -16.96 8.76 -2.36
N TYR A 216 -16.58 8.56 -3.60
CA TYR A 216 -17.21 9.28 -4.71
C TYR A 216 -18.59 8.71 -5.00
N SER A 217 -19.49 9.53 -5.55
CA SER A 217 -20.72 9.06 -6.18
C SER A 217 -20.44 8.67 -7.63
N GLU A 218 -21.36 7.92 -8.22
CA GLU A 218 -21.30 7.55 -9.66
C GLU A 218 -21.84 8.69 -10.54
N GLU A 219 -22.37 9.76 -9.96
CA GLU A 219 -22.97 10.94 -10.61
C GLU A 219 -22.07 12.17 -10.44
#